data_5f72ed108ffbd02c410e94e914e2fe3f
#
_entry.id   5f72ed108ffbd02c410e94e914e2fe3f
#
_cell.length_a   1.000
_cell.length_b   1.000
_cell.length_c   1.000
_cell.angle_alpha   90.00
_cell.angle_beta   90.00
_cell.angle_gamma   90.00
#
_symmetry.space_group_name_H-M   'P 1'
#
loop_
_entity.id
_entity.type
_entity.pdbx_description
1 polymer ?
#
loop_
_entity_poly.entity_id
_entity_poly.type
_entity_poly.pdbx_seq_one_letter_code
_entity_poly.pdbx_strand_id
1 'polypeptide(L)'
;EWIDYSQKYYEIPIVETGVYRIDSTTLANVLAETGDDLSSIDPRNLQLFGREQELYIHIEGESDGVFNASDYLLFYAEKNDTWLDSSLFDDPSLIMNREKSFTSDSIRYFLTWNGSLSNRRIKQETDVDFSGYTNSEYCWRTNTATYHQEYFIGDQHEGLSRSKYESGEGWAALRYGMGA
;
A
#
# COMPACT_ATOMS: atom_id res chain seq x y z
N GLU A 1 10.56 3.17 15.40
CA GLU A 1 9.95 1.89 15.03
C GLU A 1 8.44 2.03 15.20
N TRP A 2 7.66 1.59 14.20
CA TRP A 2 6.19 1.73 14.19
C TRP A 2 5.47 0.54 14.86
N ILE A 3 6.18 -0.58 15.08
CA ILE A 3 5.63 -1.81 15.65
C ILE A 3 5.63 -1.72 17.19
N ASP A 4 4.47 -1.95 17.79
CA ASP A 4 4.32 -2.23 19.21
C ASP A 4 4.11 -3.73 19.42
N TYR A 5 5.10 -4.42 19.94
CA TYR A 5 5.09 -5.87 20.12
C TYR A 5 4.07 -6.37 21.16
N SER A 6 3.42 -5.48 21.88
CA SER A 6 2.33 -5.82 22.80
C SER A 6 0.95 -5.91 22.14
N GLN A 7 0.84 -5.47 20.86
CA GLN A 7 -0.39 -5.46 20.09
C GLN A 7 -0.45 -6.61 19.09
N LYS A 8 -1.67 -6.99 18.70
CA LYS A 8 -1.92 -7.85 17.54
C LYS A 8 -2.03 -7.00 16.29
N TYR A 9 -1.54 -7.53 15.17
CA TYR A 9 -1.65 -6.91 13.86
C TYR A 9 -2.30 -7.88 12.88
N TYR A 10 -3.28 -7.38 12.13
CA TYR A 10 -3.97 -8.11 11.08
C TYR A 10 -3.43 -7.66 9.73
N GLU A 11 -2.90 -8.61 9.00
CA GLU A 11 -2.22 -8.36 7.73
C GLU A 11 -3.21 -8.25 6.59
N ILE A 12 -3.10 -7.19 5.79
CA ILE A 12 -3.91 -6.92 4.59
C ILE A 12 -2.98 -6.89 3.38
N PRO A 13 -3.03 -7.91 2.50
CA PRO A 13 -2.24 -7.90 1.29
C PRO A 13 -2.83 -6.92 0.26
N ILE A 14 -2.00 -6.04 -0.27
CA ILE A 14 -2.34 -5.05 -1.29
C ILE A 14 -1.60 -5.36 -2.58
N VAL A 15 -2.33 -5.55 -3.68
CA VAL A 15 -1.78 -5.87 -5.01
C VAL A 15 -1.95 -4.73 -6.01
N GLU A 16 -2.88 -3.82 -5.79
CA GLU A 16 -3.15 -2.67 -6.66
C GLU A 16 -3.23 -1.39 -5.86
N THR A 17 -2.86 -0.27 -6.49
CA THR A 17 -3.03 1.05 -5.89
C THR A 17 -4.48 1.49 -5.99
N GLY A 18 -5.07 1.91 -4.87
CA GLY A 18 -6.46 2.38 -4.87
C GLY A 18 -7.03 2.63 -3.49
N VAL A 19 -8.33 2.93 -3.48
CA VAL A 19 -9.12 3.05 -2.26
C VAL A 19 -9.73 1.69 -1.95
N TYR A 20 -9.50 1.22 -0.74
CA TYR A 20 -10.00 -0.05 -0.23
C TYR A 20 -11.13 0.19 0.76
N ARG A 21 -12.12 -0.68 0.70
CA ARG A 21 -13.22 -0.72 1.66
C ARG A 21 -13.27 -2.10 2.31
N ILE A 22 -13.36 -2.11 3.64
CA ILE A 22 -13.59 -3.32 4.43
C ILE A 22 -14.89 -3.14 5.20
N ASP A 23 -15.89 -3.94 4.86
CA ASP A 23 -17.19 -3.93 5.55
C ASP A 23 -17.08 -4.64 6.91
N SER A 24 -17.96 -4.25 7.84
CA SER A 24 -18.04 -4.84 9.20
C SER A 24 -18.12 -6.37 9.18
N THR A 25 -18.88 -6.96 8.25
CA THR A 25 -19.00 -8.42 8.11
C THR A 25 -17.67 -9.08 7.76
N THR A 26 -16.93 -8.51 6.82
CA THR A 26 -15.58 -9.02 6.43
C THR A 26 -14.63 -8.94 7.61
N LEU A 27 -14.62 -7.79 8.29
CA LEU A 27 -13.75 -7.57 9.45
C LEU A 27 -14.08 -8.52 10.59
N ALA A 28 -15.37 -8.70 10.92
CA ALA A 28 -15.82 -9.64 11.96
C ALA A 28 -15.38 -11.08 11.66
N ASN A 29 -15.51 -11.53 10.42
CA ASN A 29 -15.10 -12.88 10.02
C ASN A 29 -13.60 -13.11 10.22
N VAL A 30 -12.77 -12.17 9.76
CA VAL A 30 -11.31 -12.26 9.91
C VAL A 30 -10.88 -12.25 11.37
N LEU A 31 -11.47 -11.38 12.18
CA LEU A 31 -11.19 -11.31 13.62
C LEU A 31 -11.58 -12.60 14.35
N ALA A 32 -12.72 -13.18 14.00
CA ALA A 32 -13.21 -14.42 14.61
C ALA A 32 -12.26 -15.62 14.36
N GLU A 33 -11.55 -15.66 13.23
CA GLU A 33 -10.55 -16.71 12.93
C GLU A 33 -9.41 -16.73 13.95
N THR A 34 -9.11 -15.61 14.56
CA THR A 34 -8.03 -15.46 15.57
C THR A 34 -8.55 -15.37 17.00
N GLY A 35 -9.88 -15.52 17.18
CA GLY A 35 -10.54 -15.51 18.47
C GLY A 35 -10.82 -14.11 19.02
N ASP A 36 -10.74 -13.07 18.19
CA ASP A 36 -11.14 -11.71 18.57
C ASP A 36 -12.58 -11.43 18.12
N ASP A 37 -13.26 -10.57 18.85
CA ASP A 37 -14.66 -10.19 18.58
C ASP A 37 -14.73 -8.71 18.22
N LEU A 38 -15.22 -8.41 17.00
CA LEU A 38 -15.39 -7.04 16.51
C LEU A 38 -16.25 -6.20 17.48
N SER A 39 -17.24 -6.79 18.12
CA SER A 39 -18.11 -6.08 19.06
C SER A 39 -17.38 -5.58 20.33
N SER A 40 -16.21 -6.12 20.63
CA SER A 40 -15.34 -5.69 21.72
C SER A 40 -14.38 -4.57 21.38
N ILE A 41 -14.31 -4.20 20.10
CA ILE A 41 -13.37 -3.22 19.57
C ILE A 41 -14.09 -1.89 19.33
N ASP A 42 -13.66 -0.84 20.00
CA ASP A 42 -14.11 0.52 19.69
C ASP A 42 -13.48 0.97 18.35
N PRO A 43 -14.29 1.28 17.31
CA PRO A 43 -13.78 1.67 16.01
C PRO A 43 -12.86 2.90 16.06
N ARG A 44 -13.06 3.80 17.03
CA ARG A 44 -12.20 4.98 17.22
C ARG A 44 -10.76 4.63 17.56
N ASN A 45 -10.52 3.42 18.05
CA ASN A 45 -9.19 2.92 18.41
C ASN A 45 -8.46 2.23 17.24
N LEU A 46 -9.13 1.99 16.11
CA LEU A 46 -8.52 1.35 14.96
C LEU A 46 -7.41 2.23 14.33
N GLN A 47 -6.31 1.58 14.01
CA GLN A 47 -5.14 2.14 13.33
C GLN A 47 -4.76 1.24 12.15
N LEU A 48 -4.31 1.84 11.07
CA LEU A 48 -3.78 1.13 9.92
C LEU A 48 -2.35 1.60 9.66
N PHE A 49 -1.43 0.66 9.54
CA PHE A 49 -0.04 0.94 9.20
C PHE A 49 0.29 0.39 7.82
N GLY A 50 1.06 1.16 7.07
CA GLY A 50 1.61 0.77 5.79
C GLY A 50 2.89 1.55 5.52
N ARG A 51 3.88 0.92 4.90
CA ARG A 51 5.17 1.56 4.61
C ARG A 51 5.79 2.24 5.84
N GLU A 52 5.76 1.53 6.97
CA GLU A 52 6.35 1.94 8.26
C GLU A 52 5.70 3.18 8.93
N GLN A 53 4.51 3.57 8.51
CA GLN A 53 3.81 4.71 9.10
C GLN A 53 2.31 4.45 9.26
N GLU A 54 1.70 5.12 10.24
CA GLU A 54 0.25 5.12 10.38
C GLU A 54 -0.41 5.90 9.24
N LEU A 55 -1.45 5.33 8.66
CA LEU A 55 -2.22 5.91 7.57
C LEU A 55 -3.46 6.64 8.07
N TYR A 56 -3.93 7.58 7.26
CA TYR A 56 -5.24 8.19 7.46
C TYR A 56 -6.33 7.24 6.96
N ILE A 57 -7.28 6.92 7.84
CA ILE A 57 -8.42 6.06 7.55
C ILE A 57 -9.72 6.82 7.78
N HIS A 58 -10.79 6.38 7.13
CA HIS A 58 -12.15 6.82 7.43
C HIS A 58 -12.95 5.61 7.91
N ILE A 59 -13.68 5.78 9.01
CA ILE A 59 -14.57 4.76 9.53
C ILE A 59 -15.98 5.35 9.58
N GLU A 60 -16.85 4.80 8.76
CA GLU A 60 -18.27 5.15 8.80
C GLU A 60 -18.89 4.62 10.09
N GLY A 61 -19.65 5.47 10.78
CA GLY A 61 -20.36 5.10 12.01
C GLY A 61 -19.53 5.16 13.31
N GLU A 62 -18.23 5.47 13.27
CA GLU A 62 -17.35 5.37 14.45
C GLU A 62 -17.77 6.21 15.67
N SER A 63 -18.67 7.19 15.50
CA SER A 63 -19.01 8.18 16.54
C SER A 63 -19.69 7.58 17.78
N ASP A 64 -20.40 6.48 17.64
CA ASP A 64 -21.09 5.80 18.74
C ASP A 64 -20.20 4.79 19.48
N GLY A 65 -18.99 4.52 18.97
CA GLY A 65 -18.02 3.60 19.57
C GLY A 65 -18.32 2.14 19.34
N VAL A 66 -19.22 1.81 18.41
CA VAL A 66 -19.61 0.44 18.07
C VAL A 66 -19.50 0.23 16.59
N PHE A 67 -18.97 -0.90 16.15
CA PHE A 67 -18.91 -1.26 14.74
C PHE A 67 -20.23 -1.96 14.33
N ASN A 68 -21.15 -1.20 13.73
CA ASN A 68 -22.45 -1.70 13.31
C ASN A 68 -22.40 -2.43 11.97
N ALA A 69 -23.48 -3.12 11.59
CA ALA A 69 -23.54 -3.90 10.35
C ALA A 69 -23.42 -3.07 9.07
N SER A 70 -23.79 -1.77 9.14
CA SER A 70 -23.67 -0.82 8.03
C SER A 70 -22.31 -0.14 7.91
N ASP A 71 -21.48 -0.27 8.95
CA ASP A 71 -20.23 0.46 9.05
C ASP A 71 -19.11 -0.19 8.23
N TYR A 72 -18.15 0.62 7.88
CA TYR A 72 -17.03 0.18 7.07
C TYR A 72 -15.80 1.05 7.30
N LEU A 73 -14.67 0.46 7.00
CA LEU A 73 -13.36 1.11 6.97
C LEU A 73 -12.99 1.46 5.53
N LEU A 74 -12.57 2.70 5.27
CA LEU A 74 -11.95 3.13 4.00
C LEU A 74 -10.52 3.60 4.23
N PHE A 75 -9.64 3.22 3.33
CA PHE A 75 -8.26 3.70 3.30
C PHE A 75 -7.72 3.69 1.87
N TYR A 76 -6.70 4.51 1.63
CA TYR A 76 -5.92 4.48 0.39
C TYR A 76 -4.67 3.65 0.64
N ALA A 77 -4.37 2.75 -0.29
CA ALA A 77 -3.17 1.95 -0.25
C ALA A 77 -2.48 1.91 -1.62
N GLU A 78 -1.17 1.79 -1.60
CA GLU A 78 -0.33 1.67 -2.78
C GLU A 78 0.19 0.25 -2.92
N LYS A 79 0.21 -0.24 -4.16
CA LYS A 79 0.80 -1.54 -4.50
C LYS A 79 2.29 -1.58 -4.16
N ASN A 80 2.89 -2.74 -4.26
CA ASN A 80 4.34 -2.87 -4.20
C ASN A 80 4.98 -2.29 -5.47
N ASP A 81 5.66 -1.15 -5.30
CA ASP A 81 6.30 -0.34 -6.32
C ASP A 81 7.83 -0.34 -6.20
N THR A 82 8.41 -1.46 -5.76
CA THR A 82 9.84 -1.59 -5.47
C THR A 82 10.35 -0.82 -4.24
N TRP A 83 9.44 -0.25 -3.43
CA TRP A 83 9.85 0.48 -2.22
C TRP A 83 10.73 -0.38 -1.30
N LEU A 84 10.37 -1.65 -1.08
CA LEU A 84 11.17 -2.59 -0.29
C LEU A 84 12.44 -3.04 -1.02
N ASP A 85 12.43 -3.06 -2.35
CA ASP A 85 13.57 -3.55 -3.14
C ASP A 85 14.72 -2.54 -3.17
N SER A 86 14.48 -1.29 -2.77
CA SER A 86 15.51 -0.26 -2.71
C SER A 86 16.73 -0.66 -1.87
N SER A 87 16.52 -1.48 -0.83
CA SER A 87 17.59 -2.01 0.02
C SER A 87 18.43 -3.11 -0.64
N LEU A 88 17.98 -3.67 -1.75
CA LEU A 88 18.67 -4.72 -2.50
C LEU A 88 19.74 -4.17 -3.44
N PHE A 89 19.72 -2.85 -3.69
CA PHE A 89 20.71 -2.15 -4.51
C PHE A 89 21.67 -1.35 -3.63
N ASP A 90 22.92 -1.23 -4.05
CA ASP A 90 23.87 -0.29 -3.42
C ASP A 90 23.49 1.17 -3.70
N ASP A 91 22.95 1.41 -4.90
CA ASP A 91 22.36 2.68 -5.32
C ASP A 91 20.95 2.46 -5.82
N PRO A 92 19.91 2.87 -5.07
CA PRO A 92 18.51 2.72 -5.47
C PRO A 92 18.13 3.45 -6.78
N SER A 93 18.96 4.40 -7.24
CA SER A 93 18.73 5.07 -8.53
C SER A 93 18.91 4.14 -9.73
N LEU A 94 19.60 3.01 -9.53
CA LEU A 94 19.85 1.99 -10.54
C LEU A 94 18.65 1.07 -10.80
N ILE A 95 17.59 1.15 -10.00
CA ILE A 95 16.36 0.38 -10.23
C ILE A 95 15.75 0.80 -11.57
N MET A 96 15.79 -0.13 -12.52
CA MET A 96 15.36 0.11 -13.88
C MET A 96 13.84 0.23 -14.02
N ASN A 97 13.11 -0.67 -13.35
CA ASN A 97 11.65 -0.69 -13.35
C ASN A 97 11.12 -0.55 -11.92
N ARG A 98 10.64 0.64 -11.59
CA ARG A 98 10.10 0.95 -10.26
C ARG A 98 8.65 0.54 -10.05
N GLU A 99 8.01 -0.01 -11.08
CA GLU A 99 6.61 -0.43 -11.02
C GLU A 99 6.42 -1.92 -10.74
N LYS A 100 7.52 -2.68 -10.80
CA LYS A 100 7.51 -4.14 -10.59
C LYS A 100 8.61 -4.57 -9.64
N SER A 101 8.21 -5.04 -8.48
CA SER A 101 9.12 -5.60 -7.49
C SER A 101 9.75 -6.91 -7.96
N PHE A 102 10.97 -7.18 -7.51
CA PHE A 102 11.68 -8.44 -7.75
C PHE A 102 11.13 -9.58 -6.89
N THR A 103 10.57 -9.25 -5.73
CA THR A 103 10.30 -10.22 -4.67
C THR A 103 8.83 -10.57 -4.54
N SER A 104 7.91 -9.60 -4.74
CA SER A 104 6.50 -9.82 -4.53
C SER A 104 5.63 -8.83 -5.31
N ASP A 105 4.50 -9.30 -5.83
CA ASP A 105 3.46 -8.46 -6.42
C ASP A 105 2.58 -7.78 -5.36
N SER A 106 2.74 -8.11 -4.09
CA SER A 106 1.94 -7.56 -3.01
C SER A 106 2.81 -6.93 -1.92
N ILE A 107 2.28 -5.88 -1.30
CA ILE A 107 2.81 -5.28 -0.09
C ILE A 107 1.82 -5.51 1.06
N ARG A 108 2.31 -5.53 2.29
CA ARG A 108 1.50 -5.77 3.48
C ARG A 108 1.18 -4.46 4.19
N TYR A 109 -0.09 -4.30 4.53
CA TYR A 109 -0.61 -3.28 5.44
C TYR A 109 -1.11 -3.98 6.71
N PHE A 110 -1.14 -3.27 7.82
CA PHE A 110 -1.35 -3.87 9.13
C PHE A 110 -2.43 -3.10 9.89
N LEU A 111 -3.55 -3.76 10.15
CA LEU A 111 -4.62 -3.23 10.97
C LEU A 111 -4.41 -3.66 12.44
N THR A 112 -4.58 -2.71 13.34
CA THR A 112 -4.54 -2.93 14.78
C THR A 112 -5.46 -1.96 15.51
N TRP A 113 -5.51 -2.02 16.83
CA TRP A 113 -6.25 -1.05 17.65
C TRP A 113 -5.49 -0.74 18.94
N ASN A 114 -5.62 0.51 19.40
CA ASN A 114 -4.98 1.00 20.60
C ASN A 114 -5.85 2.06 21.29
N GLY A 115 -6.30 1.79 22.51
CA GLY A 115 -7.22 2.67 23.24
C GLY A 115 -6.62 3.95 23.80
N SER A 116 -5.32 4.22 23.61
CA SER A 116 -4.63 5.31 24.29
C SER A 116 -4.15 6.44 23.40
N LEU A 117 -4.24 6.32 22.09
CA LEU A 117 -3.64 7.28 21.14
C LEU A 117 -4.68 8.00 20.28
N SER A 118 -4.32 9.21 19.83
CA SER A 118 -5.09 9.93 18.82
C SER A 118 -4.76 9.35 17.45
N ASN A 119 -5.66 8.54 16.92
CA ASN A 119 -5.47 7.83 15.66
C ASN A 119 -5.73 8.74 14.45
N ARG A 120 -5.06 8.46 13.34
CA ARG A 120 -5.19 9.27 12.12
C ARG A 120 -6.52 9.01 11.43
N ARG A 121 -7.23 10.11 11.11
CA ARG A 121 -8.51 10.08 10.38
C ARG A 121 -8.47 10.97 9.16
N ILE A 122 -9.08 10.50 8.07
CA ILE A 122 -9.34 11.32 6.89
C ILE A 122 -10.28 12.46 7.28
N LYS A 123 -9.85 13.69 7.03
CA LYS A 123 -10.69 14.85 7.27
C LYS A 123 -11.75 14.93 6.18
N GLN A 124 -13.01 14.95 6.58
CA GLN A 124 -14.10 15.20 5.65
C GLN A 124 -14.16 16.69 5.34
N GLU A 125 -14.09 17.03 4.05
CA GLU A 125 -14.33 18.41 3.59
C GLU A 125 -15.83 18.60 3.33
N THR A 126 -16.39 19.65 3.92
CA THR A 126 -17.82 19.99 3.80
C THR A 126 -18.06 21.17 2.88
N ASP A 127 -17.01 21.92 2.51
CA ASP A 127 -17.10 23.00 1.54
C ASP A 127 -17.16 22.43 0.12
N VAL A 128 -18.32 22.56 -0.50
CA VAL A 128 -18.58 22.14 -1.88
C VAL A 128 -18.78 23.35 -2.82
N ASP A 129 -18.53 24.57 -2.35
CA ASP A 129 -18.58 25.77 -3.17
C ASP A 129 -17.27 26.00 -3.91
N PHE A 130 -17.26 25.65 -5.18
CA PHE A 130 -16.11 25.85 -6.08
C PHE A 130 -16.21 27.14 -6.91
N SER A 131 -17.18 28.03 -6.64
CA SER A 131 -17.40 29.25 -7.43
C SER A 131 -16.23 30.25 -7.39
N GLY A 132 -15.42 30.19 -6.34
CA GLY A 132 -14.21 31.00 -6.19
C GLY A 132 -12.97 30.48 -6.95
N TYR A 133 -13.05 29.30 -7.57
CA TYR A 133 -11.92 28.69 -8.27
C TYR A 133 -12.02 28.91 -9.77
N THR A 134 -10.90 29.29 -10.38
CA THR A 134 -10.78 29.37 -11.84
C THR A 134 -10.58 27.99 -12.42
N ASN A 135 -11.39 27.62 -13.40
CA ASN A 135 -11.21 26.36 -14.11
C ASN A 135 -9.87 26.34 -14.83
N SER A 136 -9.16 25.22 -14.74
CA SER A 136 -7.97 25.01 -15.57
C SER A 136 -8.36 24.85 -17.03
N GLU A 137 -7.59 25.47 -17.94
CA GLU A 137 -7.80 25.34 -19.39
C GLU A 137 -7.57 23.90 -19.87
N TYR A 138 -6.74 23.13 -19.16
CA TYR A 138 -6.41 21.74 -19.48
C TYR A 138 -6.08 20.94 -18.21
N CYS A 139 -6.16 19.62 -18.31
CA CYS A 139 -5.65 18.70 -17.31
C CYS A 139 -4.63 17.73 -17.96
N TRP A 140 -3.62 17.37 -17.17
CA TRP A 140 -2.70 16.31 -17.57
C TRP A 140 -3.29 14.95 -17.24
N ARG A 141 -3.19 14.02 -18.19
CA ARG A 141 -3.46 12.60 -17.96
C ARG A 141 -2.20 11.82 -18.25
N THR A 142 -1.67 11.16 -17.23
CA THR A 142 -0.52 10.26 -17.38
C THR A 142 -1.03 8.85 -17.61
N ASN A 143 -0.52 8.20 -18.65
CA ASN A 143 -0.70 6.76 -18.87
C ASN A 143 0.67 6.11 -18.70
N THR A 144 0.75 5.13 -17.81
CA THR A 144 1.97 4.34 -17.58
C THR A 144 1.81 2.97 -18.21
N ALA A 145 2.78 2.57 -19.02
CA ALA A 145 2.88 1.20 -19.54
C ALA A 145 4.10 0.53 -18.90
N THR A 146 3.86 -0.56 -18.20
CA THR A 146 4.91 -1.31 -17.50
C THR A 146 5.21 -2.59 -18.26
N TYR A 147 6.47 -2.85 -18.55
CA TYR A 147 6.93 -4.04 -19.23
C TYR A 147 7.63 -4.97 -18.24
N HIS A 148 7.21 -6.23 -18.20
CA HIS A 148 7.73 -7.24 -17.27
C HIS A 148 7.72 -8.66 -17.88
N GLN A 149 8.01 -8.73 -19.20
CA GLN A 149 7.96 -10.00 -19.92
C GLN A 149 9.28 -10.77 -19.84
N GLU A 150 10.41 -10.07 -19.68
CA GLU A 150 11.72 -10.68 -19.60
C GLU A 150 12.51 -10.07 -18.44
N TYR A 151 13.18 -10.93 -17.67
CA TYR A 151 14.09 -10.50 -16.62
C TYR A 151 15.50 -10.34 -17.22
N PHE A 152 16.09 -9.17 -17.03
CA PHE A 152 17.45 -8.87 -17.44
C PHE A 152 18.37 -8.93 -16.22
N ILE A 153 19.50 -9.64 -16.35
CA ILE A 153 20.42 -9.95 -15.25
C ILE A 153 21.49 -8.87 -15.00
N GLY A 154 21.38 -7.72 -15.66
CA GLY A 154 22.34 -6.61 -15.52
C GLY A 154 23.43 -6.57 -16.60
N ASP A 155 24.21 -5.48 -16.60
CA ASP A 155 25.20 -5.18 -17.62
C ASP A 155 26.57 -5.78 -17.34
N GLN A 156 26.88 -6.11 -16.08
CA GLN A 156 28.22 -6.53 -15.64
C GLN A 156 28.31 -8.03 -15.33
N HIS A 157 27.59 -8.83 -16.10
CA HIS A 157 27.59 -10.26 -15.88
C HIS A 157 28.93 -10.91 -16.28
N GLU A 158 29.88 -10.94 -15.35
CA GLU A 158 31.16 -11.63 -15.49
C GLU A 158 31.18 -13.03 -14.86
N GLY A 159 30.00 -13.61 -14.59
CA GLY A 159 29.87 -14.92 -13.93
C GLY A 159 30.18 -14.91 -12.44
N LEU A 160 30.26 -13.75 -11.81
CA LEU A 160 30.46 -13.59 -10.39
C LEU A 160 29.11 -13.43 -9.70
N SER A 161 28.91 -14.15 -8.60
CA SER A 161 27.78 -13.95 -7.70
C SER A 161 27.99 -12.69 -6.88
N ARG A 162 27.09 -11.73 -6.98
CA ARG A 162 27.08 -10.51 -6.16
C ARG A 162 26.00 -10.61 -5.11
N SER A 163 26.21 -9.96 -3.97
CA SER A 163 25.24 -9.93 -2.87
C SER A 163 24.12 -8.90 -3.09
N LYS A 164 24.28 -8.02 -4.08
CA LYS A 164 23.33 -6.97 -4.42
C LYS A 164 23.07 -6.88 -5.91
N TYR A 165 21.93 -6.36 -6.28
CA TYR A 165 21.56 -6.11 -7.67
C TYR A 165 22.39 -4.98 -8.28
N GLU A 166 22.60 -5.07 -9.57
CA GLU A 166 23.44 -4.13 -10.31
C GLU A 166 22.64 -3.27 -11.30
N SER A 167 23.34 -2.35 -11.95
CA SER A 167 22.77 -1.49 -12.97
C SER A 167 22.18 -2.31 -14.13
N GLY A 168 21.00 -1.89 -14.60
CA GLY A 168 20.30 -2.56 -15.68
C GLY A 168 19.61 -3.87 -15.32
N GLU A 169 19.77 -4.38 -14.09
CA GLU A 169 19.08 -5.57 -13.63
C GLU A 169 17.60 -5.27 -13.36
N GLY A 170 16.70 -6.13 -13.87
CA GLY A 170 15.27 -5.97 -13.63
C GLY A 170 14.37 -6.53 -14.73
N TRP A 171 13.07 -6.26 -14.55
CA TRP A 171 12.04 -6.63 -15.51
C TRP A 171 11.96 -5.63 -16.66
N ALA A 172 11.91 -6.11 -17.90
CA ALA A 172 11.87 -5.32 -19.10
C ALA A 172 10.88 -5.87 -20.14
N ALA A 173 10.76 -5.17 -21.28
CA ALA A 173 10.07 -5.69 -22.46
C ALA A 173 10.87 -6.83 -23.11
N LEU A 174 10.19 -7.61 -23.96
CA LEU A 174 10.87 -8.59 -24.80
C LEU A 174 11.94 -7.91 -25.66
N ARG A 175 13.06 -8.59 -25.80
CA ARG A 175 14.14 -8.13 -26.68
C ARG A 175 13.65 -8.09 -28.14
N TYR A 176 13.79 -6.95 -28.75
CA TYR A 176 13.64 -6.85 -30.19
C TYR A 176 14.99 -7.18 -30.82
N GLY A 177 15.06 -8.35 -31.49
CA GLY A 177 16.19 -8.63 -32.35
C GLY A 177 16.17 -7.64 -33.53
N MET A 178 17.20 -6.83 -33.69
CA MET A 178 17.43 -6.17 -34.97
C MET A 178 17.75 -7.31 -35.95
N GLY A 179 16.79 -7.60 -36.83
CA GLY A 179 17.02 -8.54 -37.91
C GLY A 179 18.27 -8.11 -38.72
N ALA A 180 19.19 -9.04 -38.87
CA ALA A 180 20.34 -8.89 -39.75
C ALA A 180 19.90 -8.85 -41.19
#